data_8207f6cc4cca9b0b871c7a2a427580d8
#
_entry.id   8207f6cc4cca9b0b871c7a2a427580d8
#
_cell.length_a   1.000
_cell.length_b   1.000
_cell.length_c   1.000
_cell.angle_alpha   90.00
_cell.angle_beta   90.00
_cell.angle_gamma   90.00
#
_symmetry.space_group_name_H-M   'P 1'
#
loop_
_entity.id
_entity.type
_entity.pdbx_description
1 polymer ?
#
loop_
_entity_poly.entity_id
_entity_poly.type
_entity_poly.pdbx_seq_one_letter_code
_entity_poly.pdbx_strand_id
1 'polypeptide(L)'
;MTSCGTARTLSLALVVAALAGSLGVPNAWAQAPAAPDASASETLRADTERIARLFYAGQHEAVVRAAGPLLARHGVTLTSLPIALFEAESQLQLGRRDEAAGGYERTLPVIATLNNVQQRGFAFVFFQLALLARVKRQLDQALAKTEAGLRLEPQNTWGQILLGELFNERGDRARAVSHFKDVAATSFPTNEERAVLAIKIDRLTTGKVGSSVRPPDVRGARVHEGLSIGLVPLQDLPKDVVLADVCVALEVAWRIHCEVLPSIAIPDADVFVVDRGQYDAERLLNELGRRAAATLRPGRYLMAVAGRDLFGPKTNYVFSWQTRGGESGIGVISAYRFAAALDEFYEKGAVLMRRVTIQAISASGSMLGFTRPTNPECPTAFPVDFREFQQKRTRLCGSDEEQRDTLLRARGGAAKAFSDAQRREIDRVYRAYYLQ
;
A
#
# COMPACT_ATOMS: atom_id res chain seq x y z
N MET A 1 5.88 -19.76 -1.84
CA MET A 1 4.42 -19.58 -1.93
C MET A 1 3.92 -19.13 -0.56
N THR A 2 4.16 -17.90 -0.18
CA THR A 2 3.70 -17.36 1.13
C THR A 2 3.52 -15.86 1.02
N SER A 3 2.43 -15.39 1.55
CA SER A 3 2.04 -14.02 1.89
C SER A 3 1.47 -13.13 0.80
N CYS A 4 0.19 -13.30 0.53
CA CYS A 4 -0.66 -12.32 -0.16
C CYS A 4 -1.66 -11.66 0.84
N GLY A 5 -1.20 -11.39 2.10
CA GLY A 5 -2.12 -11.25 3.25
C GLY A 5 -2.39 -9.90 3.85
N THR A 6 -1.51 -8.94 3.77
CA THR A 6 -1.51 -7.85 4.76
C THR A 6 -2.19 -6.53 4.37
N ALA A 7 -2.53 -6.31 3.12
CA ALA A 7 -3.23 -5.07 2.74
C ALA A 7 -4.75 -5.19 2.75
N ARG A 8 -5.24 -6.38 2.48
CA ARG A 8 -6.65 -6.70 2.71
C ARG A 8 -7.00 -6.57 4.19
N THR A 9 -6.03 -6.86 5.07
CA THR A 9 -6.15 -6.62 6.51
C THR A 9 -6.38 -5.17 6.89
N LEU A 10 -5.84 -4.21 6.16
CA LEU A 10 -6.04 -2.79 6.45
C LEU A 10 -7.48 -2.32 6.12
N SER A 11 -8.08 -2.78 5.03
CA SER A 11 -9.48 -2.46 4.72
C SER A 11 -10.45 -3.11 5.70
N LEU A 12 -10.23 -4.36 6.07
CA LEU A 12 -11.03 -5.05 7.09
C LEU A 12 -10.76 -4.47 8.49
N ALA A 13 -9.50 -4.08 8.79
CA ALA A 13 -9.12 -3.41 10.03
C ALA A 13 -9.86 -2.08 10.20
N LEU A 14 -9.98 -1.28 9.16
CA LEU A 14 -10.73 -0.03 9.17
C LEU A 14 -12.24 -0.27 9.32
N VAL A 15 -12.79 -1.28 8.66
CA VAL A 15 -14.21 -1.63 8.78
C VAL A 15 -14.51 -2.23 10.14
N VAL A 16 -13.66 -3.10 10.67
CA VAL A 16 -13.82 -3.69 12.00
C VAL A 16 -13.46 -2.70 13.11
N ALA A 17 -12.49 -1.82 12.92
CA ALA A 17 -12.23 -0.69 13.83
C ALA A 17 -13.38 0.34 13.78
N ALA A 18 -13.96 0.59 12.60
CA ALA A 18 -15.18 1.40 12.47
C ALA A 18 -16.39 0.71 13.12
N LEU A 19 -16.50 -0.61 13.02
CA LEU A 19 -17.53 -1.38 13.72
C LEU A 19 -17.27 -1.45 15.23
N ALA A 20 -16.02 -1.63 15.65
CA ALA A 20 -15.64 -1.59 17.08
C ALA A 20 -15.69 -0.15 17.65
N GLY A 21 -15.38 0.87 16.86
CA GLY A 21 -15.48 2.28 17.21
C GLY A 21 -16.89 2.82 17.11
N SER A 22 -17.73 2.31 16.21
CA SER A 22 -19.15 2.65 16.11
C SER A 22 -20.01 1.93 17.14
N LEU A 23 -19.48 0.94 17.85
CA LEU A 23 -20.07 0.37 19.06
C LEU A 23 -19.89 1.33 20.27
N GLY A 24 -19.13 2.41 20.11
CA GLY A 24 -19.13 3.63 20.96
C GLY A 24 -20.22 4.62 20.57
N VAL A 25 -21.33 4.20 19.99
CA VAL A 25 -22.50 5.04 19.66
C VAL A 25 -23.18 5.49 20.95
N PRO A 26 -23.38 6.80 21.11
CA PRO A 26 -24.13 7.30 22.26
C PRO A 26 -25.59 6.78 22.22
N ASN A 27 -26.00 6.11 23.29
CA ASN A 27 -27.38 5.96 23.80
C ASN A 27 -28.57 5.66 22.87
N ALA A 28 -28.43 5.46 21.57
CA ALA A 28 -29.56 5.09 20.72
C ALA A 28 -29.97 3.60 20.81
N TRP A 29 -29.15 2.78 21.42
CA TRP A 29 -29.41 1.34 21.63
C TRP A 29 -29.99 1.02 23.02
N ALA A 30 -30.16 2.02 23.87
CA ALA A 30 -30.68 1.84 25.24
C ALA A 30 -32.21 1.59 25.29
N GLN A 31 -32.90 1.56 24.16
CA GLN A 31 -34.35 1.29 24.07
C GLN A 31 -34.71 0.03 23.25
N ALA A 32 -33.74 -0.86 23.00
CA ALA A 32 -34.08 -2.19 22.51
C ALA A 32 -34.69 -3.02 23.64
N PRO A 33 -35.73 -3.87 23.35
CA PRO A 33 -36.32 -4.74 24.38
C PRO A 33 -35.22 -5.63 24.96
N ALA A 34 -35.31 -5.86 26.27
CA ALA A 34 -34.33 -6.59 27.09
C ALA A 34 -33.80 -7.83 26.34
N ALA A 35 -32.50 -7.78 26.01
CA ALA A 35 -31.84 -8.86 25.29
C ALA A 35 -31.74 -10.09 26.22
N PRO A 36 -32.01 -11.29 25.71
CA PRO A 36 -31.72 -12.51 26.44
C PRO A 36 -30.19 -12.61 26.59
N ASP A 37 -29.71 -12.74 27.84
CA ASP A 37 -28.35 -13.04 28.23
C ASP A 37 -27.26 -12.00 27.92
N ALA A 38 -27.15 -10.99 28.76
CA ALA A 38 -26.04 -10.04 28.77
C ALA A 38 -24.67 -10.76 28.88
N SER A 39 -24.59 -11.90 29.58
CA SER A 39 -23.39 -12.70 29.74
C SER A 39 -22.93 -13.39 28.43
N ALA A 40 -23.86 -13.88 27.62
CA ALA A 40 -23.54 -14.48 26.32
C ALA A 40 -23.03 -13.45 25.31
N SER A 41 -23.58 -12.24 25.34
CA SER A 41 -23.13 -11.14 24.50
C SER A 41 -21.72 -10.66 24.89
N GLU A 42 -21.40 -10.62 26.17
CA GLU A 42 -20.08 -10.21 26.67
C GLU A 42 -19.00 -11.25 26.34
N THR A 43 -19.35 -12.54 26.46
CA THR A 43 -18.46 -13.65 26.05
C THR A 43 -18.15 -13.60 24.56
N LEU A 44 -19.15 -13.38 23.71
CA LEU A 44 -18.95 -13.32 22.27
C LEU A 44 -18.10 -12.09 21.85
N ARG A 45 -18.23 -10.96 22.56
CA ARG A 45 -17.39 -9.80 22.38
C ARG A 45 -15.92 -10.09 22.71
N ALA A 46 -15.65 -10.72 23.84
CA ALA A 46 -14.30 -11.14 24.24
C ALA A 46 -13.68 -12.11 23.22
N ASP A 47 -14.46 -13.06 22.70
CA ASP A 47 -14.04 -13.97 21.64
C ASP A 47 -13.74 -13.21 20.34
N THR A 48 -14.55 -12.23 19.96
CA THR A 48 -14.30 -11.38 18.79
C THR A 48 -12.98 -10.63 18.92
N GLU A 49 -12.70 -10.03 20.07
CA GLU A 49 -11.43 -9.33 20.34
C GLU A 49 -10.24 -10.29 20.31
N ARG A 50 -10.39 -11.51 20.82
CA ARG A 50 -9.36 -12.54 20.75
C ARG A 50 -9.07 -12.95 19.30
N ILE A 51 -10.10 -13.19 18.50
CA ILE A 51 -9.98 -13.55 17.08
C ILE A 51 -9.34 -12.41 16.29
N ALA A 52 -9.74 -11.17 16.56
CA ALA A 52 -9.13 -10.00 15.95
C ALA A 52 -7.61 -9.93 16.23
N ARG A 53 -7.19 -10.17 17.49
CA ARG A 53 -5.75 -10.21 17.83
C ARG A 53 -5.00 -11.29 17.05
N LEU A 54 -5.56 -12.50 16.93
CA LEU A 54 -4.95 -13.59 16.13
C LEU A 54 -4.85 -13.20 14.65
N PHE A 55 -5.90 -12.59 14.12
CA PHE A 55 -5.94 -12.15 12.74
C PHE A 55 -4.87 -11.09 12.44
N TYR A 56 -4.76 -10.05 13.27
CA TYR A 56 -3.74 -9.01 13.10
C TYR A 56 -2.32 -9.50 13.36
N ALA A 57 -2.16 -10.58 14.12
CA ALA A 57 -0.88 -11.27 14.28
C ALA A 57 -0.54 -12.20 13.09
N GLY A 58 -1.40 -12.26 12.03
CA GLY A 58 -1.20 -13.13 10.88
C GLY A 58 -1.40 -14.62 11.16
N GLN A 59 -1.98 -14.98 12.32
CA GLN A 59 -2.19 -16.36 12.75
C GLN A 59 -3.48 -16.93 12.15
N HIS A 60 -3.60 -16.94 10.83
CA HIS A 60 -4.84 -17.26 10.10
C HIS A 60 -5.37 -18.65 10.39
N GLU A 61 -4.50 -19.67 10.56
CA GLU A 61 -4.93 -21.01 10.99
C GLU A 61 -5.56 -21.01 12.39
N ALA A 62 -5.03 -20.20 13.30
CA ALA A 62 -5.58 -20.07 14.64
C ALA A 62 -6.93 -19.33 14.62
N VAL A 63 -7.09 -18.33 13.75
CA VAL A 63 -8.38 -17.65 13.53
C VAL A 63 -9.43 -18.66 13.08
N VAL A 64 -9.15 -19.45 12.04
CA VAL A 64 -10.11 -20.43 11.50
C VAL A 64 -10.50 -21.46 12.57
N ARG A 65 -9.51 -22.00 13.31
CA ARG A 65 -9.80 -22.96 14.42
C ARG A 65 -10.63 -22.35 15.54
N ALA A 66 -10.46 -21.06 15.84
CA ALA A 66 -11.19 -20.38 16.91
C ALA A 66 -12.59 -19.95 16.47
N ALA A 67 -12.75 -19.48 15.22
CA ALA A 67 -14.00 -18.96 14.69
C ALA A 67 -15.03 -20.07 14.39
N GLY A 68 -14.60 -21.19 13.82
CA GLY A 68 -15.49 -22.27 13.38
C GLY A 68 -16.47 -22.76 14.46
N PRO A 69 -16.03 -23.17 15.66
CA PRO A 69 -16.93 -23.59 16.74
C PRO A 69 -17.89 -22.51 17.23
N LEU A 70 -17.46 -21.23 17.22
CA LEU A 70 -18.31 -20.09 17.60
C LEU A 70 -19.42 -19.88 16.58
N LEU A 71 -19.07 -19.88 15.30
CA LEU A 71 -20.03 -19.73 14.21
C LEU A 71 -20.98 -20.93 14.09
N ALA A 72 -20.51 -22.15 14.41
CA ALA A 72 -21.37 -23.33 14.47
C ALA A 72 -22.39 -23.23 15.60
N ARG A 73 -22.03 -22.65 16.74
CA ARG A 73 -22.90 -22.49 17.92
C ARG A 73 -23.89 -21.33 17.77
N HIS A 74 -23.43 -20.19 17.29
CA HIS A 74 -24.19 -18.93 17.29
C HIS A 74 -24.76 -18.53 15.94
N GLY A 75 -24.38 -19.24 14.87
CA GLY A 75 -24.68 -18.82 13.50
C GLY A 75 -24.00 -17.51 13.12
N VAL A 76 -24.30 -17.00 11.93
CA VAL A 76 -23.91 -15.65 11.51
C VAL A 76 -25.03 -14.70 11.86
N THR A 77 -24.79 -13.83 12.82
CA THR A 77 -25.69 -12.79 13.34
C THR A 77 -24.96 -11.45 13.32
N LEU A 78 -25.62 -10.35 13.65
CA LEU A 78 -24.95 -9.04 13.74
C LEU A 78 -23.78 -9.04 14.70
N THR A 79 -23.90 -9.74 15.82
CA THR A 79 -22.83 -9.82 16.86
C THR A 79 -21.68 -10.71 16.45
N SER A 80 -21.91 -11.78 15.68
CA SER A 80 -20.88 -12.70 15.18
C SER A 80 -20.38 -12.35 13.78
N LEU A 81 -20.95 -11.36 13.11
CA LEU A 81 -20.56 -10.92 11.76
C LEU A 81 -19.03 -10.63 11.65
N PRO A 82 -18.39 -9.92 12.61
CA PRO A 82 -16.95 -9.72 12.55
C PRO A 82 -16.16 -11.03 12.58
N ILE A 83 -16.58 -12.02 13.39
CA ILE A 83 -15.95 -13.33 13.46
C ILE A 83 -16.02 -14.04 12.10
N ALA A 84 -17.21 -14.02 11.46
CA ALA A 84 -17.41 -14.64 10.15
C ALA A 84 -16.55 -13.98 9.06
N LEU A 85 -16.39 -12.65 9.12
CA LEU A 85 -15.53 -11.92 8.20
C LEU A 85 -14.04 -12.22 8.43
N PHE A 86 -13.57 -12.28 9.69
CA PHE A 86 -12.20 -12.70 10.00
C PHE A 86 -11.92 -14.13 9.56
N GLU A 87 -12.88 -15.06 9.74
CA GLU A 87 -12.74 -16.43 9.26
C GLU A 87 -12.61 -16.45 7.73
N ALA A 88 -13.54 -15.81 6.99
CA ALA A 88 -13.53 -15.79 5.53
C ALA A 88 -12.24 -15.19 4.98
N GLU A 89 -11.80 -14.06 5.54
CA GLU A 89 -10.53 -13.44 5.14
C GLU A 89 -9.34 -14.35 5.47
N SER A 90 -9.33 -15.00 6.64
CA SER A 90 -8.26 -15.93 6.99
C SER A 90 -8.20 -17.15 6.08
N GLN A 91 -9.34 -17.71 5.67
CA GLN A 91 -9.41 -18.76 4.65
C GLN A 91 -8.79 -18.29 3.33
N LEU A 92 -9.10 -17.04 2.93
CA LEU A 92 -8.52 -16.44 1.73
C LEU A 92 -6.99 -16.31 1.82
N GLN A 93 -6.48 -15.87 2.98
CA GLN A 93 -5.04 -15.74 3.25
C GLN A 93 -4.33 -17.11 3.19
N LEU A 94 -5.01 -18.17 3.62
CA LEU A 94 -4.54 -19.55 3.55
C LEU A 94 -4.67 -20.15 2.13
N GLY A 95 -5.19 -19.41 1.15
CA GLY A 95 -5.42 -19.89 -0.21
C GLY A 95 -6.66 -20.78 -0.37
N ARG A 96 -7.49 -20.92 0.66
CA ARG A 96 -8.71 -21.73 0.69
C ARG A 96 -9.87 -20.92 0.11
N ARG A 97 -9.86 -20.77 -1.21
CA ARG A 97 -10.75 -19.84 -1.93
C ARG A 97 -12.23 -20.22 -1.86
N ASP A 98 -12.55 -21.51 -1.87
CA ASP A 98 -13.93 -21.99 -1.81
C ASP A 98 -14.53 -21.77 -0.43
N GLU A 99 -13.78 -22.05 0.62
CA GLU A 99 -14.16 -21.80 2.00
C GLU A 99 -14.33 -20.31 2.27
N ALA A 100 -13.42 -19.50 1.73
CA ALA A 100 -13.52 -18.04 1.82
C ALA A 100 -14.80 -17.52 1.14
N ALA A 101 -15.10 -18.01 -0.06
CA ALA A 101 -16.33 -17.63 -0.78
C ALA A 101 -17.58 -18.00 0.04
N GLY A 102 -17.66 -19.25 0.52
CA GLY A 102 -18.76 -19.70 1.38
C GLY A 102 -18.85 -18.88 2.68
N GLY A 103 -17.71 -18.51 3.25
CA GLY A 103 -17.64 -17.62 4.42
C GLY A 103 -18.28 -16.26 4.15
N TYR A 104 -17.87 -15.58 3.08
CA TYR A 104 -18.45 -14.30 2.69
C TYR A 104 -19.94 -14.42 2.32
N GLU A 105 -20.35 -15.46 1.60
CA GLU A 105 -21.76 -15.65 1.23
C GLU A 105 -22.66 -15.81 2.46
N ARG A 106 -22.20 -16.52 3.50
CA ARG A 106 -22.95 -16.64 4.77
C ARG A 106 -23.18 -15.29 5.47
N THR A 107 -22.38 -14.26 5.18
CA THR A 107 -22.57 -12.93 5.77
C THR A 107 -23.63 -12.08 5.06
N LEU A 108 -23.92 -12.36 3.79
CA LEU A 108 -24.81 -11.52 2.97
C LEU A 108 -26.24 -11.38 3.53
N PRO A 109 -26.91 -12.43 4.06
CA PRO A 109 -28.23 -12.28 4.65
C PRO A 109 -28.24 -11.32 5.84
N VAL A 110 -27.18 -11.34 6.67
CA VAL A 110 -27.07 -10.44 7.82
C VAL A 110 -26.78 -9.01 7.35
N ILE A 111 -25.88 -8.83 6.39
CA ILE A 111 -25.61 -7.51 5.79
C ILE A 111 -26.89 -6.90 5.20
N ALA A 112 -27.73 -7.71 4.57
CA ALA A 112 -29.01 -7.25 3.99
C ALA A 112 -30.00 -6.72 5.03
N THR A 113 -29.89 -7.09 6.31
CA THR A 113 -30.74 -6.55 7.39
C THR A 113 -30.31 -5.18 7.88
N LEU A 114 -29.11 -4.73 7.52
CA LEU A 114 -28.55 -3.43 7.91
C LEU A 114 -29.22 -2.29 7.10
N ASN A 115 -29.19 -1.08 7.65
CA ASN A 115 -29.60 0.09 6.88
C ASN A 115 -28.55 0.44 5.80
N ASN A 116 -28.94 1.25 4.82
CA ASN A 116 -28.08 1.61 3.68
C ASN A 116 -26.72 2.22 4.09
N VAL A 117 -26.66 3.00 5.18
CA VAL A 117 -25.40 3.61 5.65
C VAL A 117 -24.47 2.54 6.19
N GLN A 118 -25.00 1.61 6.97
CA GLN A 118 -24.22 0.49 7.51
C GLN A 118 -23.79 -0.48 6.40
N GLN A 119 -24.67 -0.79 5.43
CA GLN A 119 -24.35 -1.68 4.31
C GLN A 119 -23.16 -1.18 3.48
N ARG A 120 -22.98 0.15 3.34
CA ARG A 120 -21.82 0.72 2.61
C ARG A 120 -20.48 0.19 3.13
N GLY A 121 -20.34 0.06 4.45
CA GLY A 121 -19.14 -0.48 5.06
C GLY A 121 -18.84 -1.94 4.67
N PHE A 122 -19.80 -2.65 4.09
CA PHE A 122 -19.66 -4.05 3.65
C PHE A 122 -19.60 -4.20 2.12
N ALA A 123 -19.51 -3.13 1.35
CA ALA A 123 -19.36 -3.19 -0.10
C ALA A 123 -18.18 -4.08 -0.52
N PHE A 124 -17.10 -4.08 0.28
CA PHE A 124 -15.90 -4.91 0.06
C PHE A 124 -16.23 -6.41 0.00
N VAL A 125 -17.23 -6.92 0.75
CA VAL A 125 -17.63 -8.33 0.71
C VAL A 125 -18.07 -8.73 -0.70
N PHE A 126 -18.83 -7.87 -1.35
CA PHE A 126 -19.26 -8.10 -2.73
C PHE A 126 -18.10 -8.09 -3.71
N PHE A 127 -17.14 -7.18 -3.52
CA PHE A 127 -15.93 -7.14 -4.36
C PHE A 127 -15.04 -8.37 -4.13
N GLN A 128 -14.91 -8.87 -2.90
CA GLN A 128 -14.18 -10.11 -2.64
C GLN A 128 -14.84 -11.31 -3.32
N LEU A 129 -16.18 -11.43 -3.23
CA LEU A 129 -16.94 -12.46 -3.93
C LEU A 129 -16.79 -12.34 -5.46
N ALA A 130 -16.79 -11.12 -5.99
CA ALA A 130 -16.56 -10.87 -7.41
C ALA A 130 -15.17 -11.36 -7.86
N LEU A 131 -14.14 -11.10 -7.05
CA LEU A 131 -12.78 -11.58 -7.33
C LEU A 131 -12.68 -13.10 -7.31
N LEU A 132 -13.29 -13.74 -6.32
CA LEU A 132 -13.30 -15.19 -6.22
C LEU A 132 -14.06 -15.82 -7.41
N ALA A 133 -15.17 -15.23 -7.84
CA ALA A 133 -15.88 -15.65 -9.05
C ALA A 133 -15.03 -15.43 -10.32
N ARG A 134 -14.34 -14.28 -10.43
CA ARG A 134 -13.42 -13.98 -11.54
C ARG A 134 -12.31 -15.03 -11.68
N VAL A 135 -11.66 -15.42 -10.58
CA VAL A 135 -10.63 -16.47 -10.57
C VAL A 135 -11.19 -17.81 -11.08
N LYS A 136 -12.45 -18.11 -10.77
CA LYS A 136 -13.16 -19.30 -11.29
C LYS A 136 -13.68 -19.13 -12.73
N ARG A 137 -13.40 -18.03 -13.40
CA ARG A 137 -13.93 -17.68 -14.73
C ARG A 137 -15.44 -17.57 -14.81
N GLN A 138 -16.11 -17.35 -13.70
CA GLN A 138 -17.55 -17.12 -13.59
C GLN A 138 -17.83 -15.62 -13.79
N LEU A 139 -17.59 -15.12 -15.01
CA LEU A 139 -17.57 -13.68 -15.29
C LEU A 139 -18.92 -13.00 -15.07
N ASP A 140 -20.04 -13.68 -15.35
CA ASP A 140 -21.39 -13.11 -15.11
C ASP A 140 -21.66 -12.97 -13.61
N GLN A 141 -21.25 -13.93 -12.80
CA GLN A 141 -21.35 -13.85 -11.36
C GLN A 141 -20.44 -12.75 -10.80
N ALA A 142 -19.21 -12.64 -11.31
CA ALA A 142 -18.28 -11.59 -10.94
C ALA A 142 -18.86 -10.20 -11.24
N LEU A 143 -19.46 -10.01 -12.42
CA LEU A 143 -20.15 -8.77 -12.79
C LEU A 143 -21.29 -8.45 -11.83
N ALA A 144 -22.20 -9.40 -11.59
CA ALA A 144 -23.35 -9.20 -10.72
C ALA A 144 -22.92 -8.82 -9.28
N LYS A 145 -21.87 -9.46 -8.75
CA LYS A 145 -21.31 -9.12 -7.43
C LYS A 145 -20.65 -7.75 -7.43
N THR A 146 -19.87 -7.40 -8.48
CA THR A 146 -19.26 -6.08 -8.61
C THR A 146 -20.31 -4.98 -8.64
N GLU A 147 -21.34 -5.14 -9.46
CA GLU A 147 -22.46 -4.19 -9.53
C GLU A 147 -23.23 -4.08 -8.21
N ALA A 148 -23.38 -5.20 -7.47
CA ALA A 148 -23.99 -5.16 -6.14
C ALA A 148 -23.16 -4.33 -5.14
N GLY A 149 -21.84 -4.50 -5.13
CA GLY A 149 -20.95 -3.68 -4.34
C GLY A 149 -20.99 -2.20 -4.72
N LEU A 150 -21.02 -1.90 -6.02
CA LEU A 150 -21.11 -0.53 -6.54
C LEU A 150 -22.48 0.12 -6.29
N ARG A 151 -23.57 -0.62 -6.15
CA ARG A 151 -24.85 -0.04 -5.69
C ARG A 151 -24.75 0.47 -4.25
N LEU A 152 -23.96 -0.19 -3.41
CA LEU A 152 -23.72 0.25 -2.03
C LEU A 152 -22.73 1.41 -1.98
N GLU A 153 -21.67 1.37 -2.78
CA GLU A 153 -20.60 2.35 -2.80
C GLU A 153 -20.24 2.77 -4.24
N PRO A 154 -21.07 3.62 -4.89
CA PRO A 154 -20.89 3.96 -6.31
C PRO A 154 -19.56 4.62 -6.64
N GLN A 155 -18.96 5.34 -5.67
CA GLN A 155 -17.68 6.04 -5.82
C GLN A 155 -16.46 5.19 -5.47
N ASN A 156 -16.64 3.89 -5.22
CA ASN A 156 -15.52 2.99 -4.95
C ASN A 156 -14.72 2.78 -6.23
N THR A 157 -13.61 3.51 -6.36
CA THR A 157 -12.73 3.46 -7.54
C THR A 157 -12.25 2.04 -7.83
N TRP A 158 -12.03 1.26 -6.79
CA TRP A 158 -11.63 -0.13 -6.83
C TRP A 158 -12.67 -1.03 -7.51
N GLY A 159 -13.90 -0.94 -7.04
CA GLY A 159 -15.03 -1.64 -7.66
C GLY A 159 -15.24 -1.21 -9.12
N GLN A 160 -15.05 0.08 -9.40
CA GLN A 160 -15.12 0.61 -10.76
C GLN A 160 -14.00 0.06 -11.66
N ILE A 161 -12.75 -0.01 -11.15
CA ILE A 161 -11.64 -0.63 -11.89
C ILE A 161 -11.94 -2.10 -12.17
N LEU A 162 -12.41 -2.85 -11.17
CA LEU A 162 -12.81 -4.26 -11.34
C LEU A 162 -13.87 -4.41 -12.40
N LEU A 163 -14.89 -3.55 -12.42
CA LEU A 163 -15.95 -3.57 -13.44
C LEU A 163 -15.40 -3.42 -14.86
N GLY A 164 -14.49 -2.46 -15.05
CA GLY A 164 -13.82 -2.26 -16.33
C GLY A 164 -12.98 -3.47 -16.77
N GLU A 165 -12.27 -4.11 -15.83
CA GLU A 165 -11.53 -5.35 -16.11
C GLU A 165 -12.46 -6.49 -16.54
N LEU A 166 -13.61 -6.64 -15.89
CA LEU A 166 -14.59 -7.66 -16.26
C LEU A 166 -15.20 -7.43 -17.65
N PHE A 167 -15.42 -6.18 -18.05
CA PHE A 167 -15.81 -5.87 -19.44
C PHE A 167 -14.73 -6.31 -20.43
N ASN A 168 -13.46 -6.01 -20.12
CA ASN A 168 -12.33 -6.43 -20.97
C ASN A 168 -12.23 -7.97 -21.07
N GLU A 169 -12.36 -8.69 -19.94
CA GLU A 169 -12.31 -10.16 -19.93
C GLU A 169 -13.46 -10.83 -20.67
N ARG A 170 -14.61 -10.17 -20.76
CA ARG A 170 -15.72 -10.58 -21.62
C ARG A 170 -15.52 -10.26 -23.09
N GLY A 171 -14.42 -9.62 -23.46
CA GLY A 171 -14.10 -9.21 -24.83
C GLY A 171 -14.65 -7.84 -25.23
N ASP A 172 -15.35 -7.13 -24.36
CA ASP A 172 -15.89 -5.79 -24.61
C ASP A 172 -14.85 -4.71 -24.30
N ARG A 173 -13.78 -4.69 -25.09
CA ARG A 173 -12.65 -3.79 -24.95
C ARG A 173 -13.04 -2.32 -25.08
N ALA A 174 -13.98 -2.02 -25.98
CA ALA A 174 -14.43 -0.64 -26.20
C ALA A 174 -15.13 -0.08 -24.95
N ARG A 175 -16.03 -0.89 -24.37
CA ARG A 175 -16.73 -0.54 -23.13
C ARG A 175 -15.76 -0.42 -21.95
N ALA A 176 -14.78 -1.31 -21.83
CA ALA A 176 -13.75 -1.22 -20.80
C ALA A 176 -12.95 0.09 -20.86
N VAL A 177 -12.51 0.50 -22.07
CA VAL A 177 -11.77 1.76 -22.28
C VAL A 177 -12.64 2.97 -21.95
N SER A 178 -13.89 3.01 -22.43
CA SER A 178 -14.82 4.10 -22.10
C SER A 178 -15.01 4.19 -20.58
N HIS A 179 -15.30 3.06 -19.93
CA HIS A 179 -15.53 2.99 -18.51
C HIS A 179 -14.30 3.49 -17.70
N PHE A 180 -13.09 3.08 -18.03
CA PHE A 180 -11.88 3.56 -17.34
C PHE A 180 -11.66 5.07 -17.50
N LYS A 181 -11.99 5.63 -18.67
CA LYS A 181 -11.94 7.08 -18.90
C LYS A 181 -12.96 7.83 -18.05
N ASP A 182 -14.17 7.31 -17.95
CA ASP A 182 -15.24 7.89 -17.15
C ASP A 182 -14.87 7.86 -15.65
N VAL A 183 -14.32 6.74 -15.17
CA VAL A 183 -13.83 6.61 -13.78
C VAL A 183 -12.72 7.62 -13.50
N ALA A 184 -11.76 7.79 -14.42
CA ALA A 184 -10.68 8.76 -14.27
C ALA A 184 -11.19 10.20 -14.20
N ALA A 185 -12.31 10.51 -14.87
CA ALA A 185 -12.89 11.84 -14.93
C ALA A 185 -13.85 12.15 -13.75
N THR A 186 -14.55 11.15 -13.21
CA THR A 186 -15.71 11.39 -12.35
C THR A 186 -15.57 10.88 -10.91
N SER A 187 -14.72 9.92 -10.64
CA SER A 187 -14.67 9.21 -9.34
C SER A 187 -13.69 9.78 -8.33
N PHE A 188 -13.08 10.95 -8.55
CA PHE A 188 -12.04 11.52 -7.67
C PHE A 188 -10.94 10.49 -7.26
N PRO A 189 -10.35 9.80 -8.22
CA PRO A 189 -9.34 8.80 -7.92
C PRO A 189 -8.10 9.44 -7.28
N THR A 190 -7.41 8.67 -6.43
CA THR A 190 -6.08 9.03 -5.94
C THR A 190 -5.08 9.12 -7.11
N ASN A 191 -3.94 9.75 -6.91
CA ASN A 191 -2.89 9.78 -7.94
C ASN A 191 -2.39 8.38 -8.31
N GLU A 192 -2.39 7.42 -7.37
CA GLU A 192 -2.07 6.03 -7.65
C GLU A 192 -3.15 5.35 -8.52
N GLU A 193 -4.41 5.52 -8.18
CA GLU A 193 -5.53 4.97 -8.97
C GLU A 193 -5.57 5.57 -10.39
N ARG A 194 -5.27 6.87 -10.54
CA ARG A 194 -5.10 7.51 -11.86
C ARG A 194 -3.98 6.86 -12.67
N ALA A 195 -2.85 6.52 -12.03
CA ALA A 195 -1.76 5.82 -12.70
C ALA A 195 -2.21 4.42 -13.15
N VAL A 196 -2.92 3.67 -12.32
CA VAL A 196 -3.48 2.36 -12.67
C VAL A 196 -4.45 2.46 -13.86
N LEU A 197 -5.39 3.41 -13.82
CA LEU A 197 -6.33 3.65 -14.91
C LEU A 197 -5.61 4.00 -16.22
N ALA A 198 -4.60 4.87 -16.16
CA ALA A 198 -3.82 5.25 -17.34
C ALA A 198 -3.07 4.05 -17.92
N ILE A 199 -2.47 3.18 -17.09
CA ILE A 199 -1.84 1.93 -17.54
C ILE A 199 -2.83 1.06 -18.32
N LYS A 200 -4.04 0.87 -17.76
CA LYS A 200 -5.07 0.04 -18.36
C LYS A 200 -5.57 0.63 -19.68
N ILE A 201 -5.83 1.93 -19.72
CA ILE A 201 -6.23 2.64 -20.95
C ILE A 201 -5.15 2.52 -22.01
N ASP A 202 -3.88 2.81 -21.69
CA ASP A 202 -2.77 2.73 -22.61
C ASP A 202 -2.62 1.32 -23.21
N ARG A 203 -2.67 0.31 -22.34
CA ARG A 203 -2.58 -1.10 -22.77
C ARG A 203 -3.72 -1.49 -23.72
N LEU A 204 -4.93 -1.07 -23.42
CA LEU A 204 -6.11 -1.37 -24.22
C LEU A 204 -6.18 -0.54 -25.51
N THR A 205 -5.67 0.67 -25.57
CA THR A 205 -5.79 1.55 -26.74
C THR A 205 -4.61 1.42 -27.68
N THR A 206 -3.39 1.39 -27.18
CA THR A 206 -2.14 1.43 -27.96
C THR A 206 -1.34 0.14 -27.93
N GLY A 207 -1.66 -0.77 -27.00
CA GLY A 207 -0.84 -1.95 -26.71
C GLY A 207 0.50 -1.62 -26.00
N LYS A 208 0.78 -0.34 -25.73
CA LYS A 208 2.04 0.12 -25.13
C LYS A 208 1.77 0.82 -23.80
N VAL A 209 2.41 0.34 -22.74
CA VAL A 209 2.38 0.96 -21.41
C VAL A 209 3.16 2.27 -21.46
N GLY A 210 2.64 3.32 -20.82
CA GLY A 210 3.32 4.60 -20.66
C GLY A 210 3.19 5.57 -21.83
N SER A 211 2.35 5.28 -22.83
CA SER A 211 2.15 6.18 -23.98
C SER A 211 1.54 7.54 -23.59
N SER A 212 0.75 7.59 -22.52
CA SER A 212 0.13 8.82 -21.97
C SER A 212 1.02 9.58 -20.99
N VAL A 213 2.14 9.00 -20.53
CA VAL A 213 3.02 9.63 -19.55
C VAL A 213 3.90 10.70 -20.18
N ARG A 214 3.97 11.87 -19.54
CA ARG A 214 4.94 12.90 -19.86
C ARG A 214 6.07 12.88 -18.83
N PRO A 215 7.26 12.35 -19.17
CA PRO A 215 8.42 12.40 -18.29
C PRO A 215 8.78 13.84 -17.93
N PRO A 216 9.49 14.08 -16.81
CA PRO A 216 9.93 15.41 -16.44
C PRO A 216 10.90 15.97 -17.49
N ASP A 217 10.76 17.24 -17.80
CA ASP A 217 11.76 17.94 -18.61
C ASP A 217 12.97 18.27 -17.76
N VAL A 218 14.05 17.54 -17.99
CA VAL A 218 15.33 17.72 -17.28
C VAL A 218 16.35 18.50 -18.11
N ARG A 219 15.95 19.11 -19.23
CA ARG A 219 16.82 19.98 -20.02
C ARG A 219 17.20 21.20 -19.18
N GLY A 220 18.48 21.48 -19.09
CA GLY A 220 19.01 22.53 -18.20
C GLY A 220 19.10 22.18 -16.72
N ALA A 221 18.50 21.08 -16.26
CA ALA A 221 18.70 20.58 -14.91
C ALA A 221 20.12 19.98 -14.76
N ARG A 222 20.71 20.14 -13.57
CA ARG A 222 22.07 19.67 -13.27
C ARG A 222 22.07 18.85 -12.01
N VAL A 223 22.85 17.75 -12.01
CA VAL A 223 23.09 16.86 -10.88
C VAL A 223 24.32 17.36 -10.12
N HIS A 224 24.20 17.49 -8.80
CA HIS A 224 25.27 17.94 -7.92
C HIS A 224 26.28 16.83 -7.66
N GLU A 225 27.57 17.07 -7.90
CA GLU A 225 28.62 16.04 -7.79
C GLU A 225 29.11 15.81 -6.34
N GLY A 226 28.92 16.78 -5.45
CA GLY A 226 29.38 16.69 -4.05
C GLY A 226 28.41 15.98 -3.09
N LEU A 227 27.22 15.63 -3.57
CA LEU A 227 26.21 14.92 -2.79
C LEU A 227 25.84 13.62 -3.49
N SER A 228 25.62 12.55 -2.71
CA SER A 228 25.20 11.26 -3.27
C SER A 228 24.28 10.49 -2.35
N ILE A 229 23.38 9.69 -2.96
CA ILE A 229 22.52 8.74 -2.26
C ILE A 229 22.92 7.34 -2.75
N GLY A 230 23.30 6.45 -1.82
CA GLY A 230 23.54 5.04 -2.10
C GLY A 230 22.33 4.21 -1.68
N LEU A 231 21.73 3.47 -2.61
CA LEU A 231 20.69 2.49 -2.30
C LEU A 231 21.33 1.13 -2.03
N VAL A 232 21.01 0.55 -0.88
CA VAL A 232 21.54 -0.76 -0.44
C VAL A 232 20.38 -1.77 -0.42
N PRO A 233 20.38 -2.80 -1.30
CA PRO A 233 19.40 -3.86 -1.19
C PRO A 233 19.68 -4.71 0.06
N LEU A 234 18.66 -4.94 0.89
CA LEU A 234 18.69 -5.94 1.94
C LEU A 234 18.06 -7.25 1.45
N GLN A 235 18.15 -8.28 2.29
CA GLN A 235 17.60 -9.60 2.00
C GLN A 235 16.09 -9.54 1.71
N ASP A 236 15.60 -10.47 0.92
CA ASP A 236 14.17 -10.66 0.60
C ASP A 236 13.49 -9.48 -0.14
N LEU A 237 14.26 -8.64 -0.83
CA LEU A 237 13.67 -7.58 -1.63
C LEU A 237 12.76 -8.18 -2.73
N PRO A 238 11.50 -7.70 -2.89
CA PRO A 238 10.64 -8.17 -3.96
C PRO A 238 11.28 -8.00 -5.33
N LYS A 239 11.15 -9.02 -6.20
CA LYS A 239 11.79 -9.03 -7.54
C LYS A 239 11.35 -7.87 -8.43
N ASP A 240 10.14 -7.34 -8.20
CA ASP A 240 9.60 -6.22 -8.94
C ASP A 240 10.19 -4.86 -8.50
N VAL A 241 11.03 -4.82 -7.46
CA VAL A 241 11.71 -3.60 -7.01
C VAL A 241 13.08 -3.50 -7.68
N VAL A 242 13.17 -2.62 -8.67
CA VAL A 242 14.40 -2.36 -9.42
C VAL A 242 15.07 -1.10 -8.86
N LEU A 243 16.05 -1.26 -7.98
CA LEU A 243 16.69 -0.12 -7.28
C LEU A 243 17.38 0.87 -8.23
N ALA A 244 17.92 0.40 -9.36
CA ALA A 244 18.47 1.29 -10.37
C ALA A 244 17.42 2.29 -10.90
N ASP A 245 16.19 1.85 -11.07
CA ASP A 245 15.09 2.72 -11.52
C ASP A 245 14.61 3.67 -10.41
N VAL A 246 14.67 3.24 -9.15
CA VAL A 246 14.47 4.14 -8.00
C VAL A 246 15.54 5.23 -7.95
N CYS A 247 16.80 4.88 -8.23
CA CYS A 247 17.89 5.84 -8.33
C CYS A 247 17.63 6.90 -9.40
N VAL A 248 17.17 6.52 -10.58
CA VAL A 248 16.80 7.49 -11.64
C VAL A 248 15.79 8.51 -11.12
N ALA A 249 14.76 8.05 -10.41
CA ALA A 249 13.75 8.95 -9.86
C ALA A 249 14.29 9.85 -8.74
N LEU A 250 15.20 9.35 -7.89
CA LEU A 250 15.87 10.14 -6.84
C LEU A 250 16.79 11.21 -7.45
N GLU A 251 17.56 10.88 -8.50
CA GLU A 251 18.38 11.88 -9.22
C GLU A 251 17.54 13.00 -9.80
N VAL A 252 16.39 12.67 -10.39
CA VAL A 252 15.46 13.68 -10.93
C VAL A 252 14.88 14.54 -9.82
N ALA A 253 14.43 13.92 -8.72
CA ALA A 253 13.81 14.63 -7.61
C ALA A 253 14.80 15.57 -6.92
N TRP A 254 15.94 15.03 -6.49
CA TRP A 254 16.88 15.74 -5.62
C TRP A 254 18.01 16.45 -6.37
N ARG A 255 18.21 16.12 -7.66
CA ARG A 255 19.38 16.58 -8.44
C ARG A 255 20.71 16.23 -7.75
N ILE A 256 20.76 15.07 -7.13
CA ILE A 256 21.90 14.51 -6.40
C ILE A 256 22.18 13.14 -7.03
N HIS A 257 23.46 12.80 -7.21
CA HIS A 257 23.85 11.51 -7.76
C HIS A 257 23.30 10.34 -6.92
N CYS A 258 22.75 9.34 -7.58
CA CYS A 258 22.28 8.11 -6.94
C CYS A 258 22.94 6.88 -7.55
N GLU A 259 23.35 5.93 -6.69
CA GLU A 259 23.95 4.67 -7.11
C GLU A 259 23.37 3.49 -6.30
N VAL A 260 23.31 2.33 -6.92
CA VAL A 260 22.98 1.09 -6.22
C VAL A 260 24.28 0.46 -5.72
N LEU A 261 24.36 0.27 -4.42
CA LEU A 261 25.52 -0.31 -3.74
C LEU A 261 25.34 -1.84 -3.60
N PRO A 262 26.42 -2.58 -3.38
CA PRO A 262 26.35 -3.99 -3.02
C PRO A 262 25.46 -4.21 -1.79
N SER A 263 24.79 -5.36 -1.74
CA SER A 263 24.00 -5.77 -0.58
C SER A 263 24.86 -5.84 0.68
N ILE A 264 24.33 -5.33 1.78
CA ILE A 264 24.93 -5.50 3.11
C ILE A 264 24.18 -6.63 3.81
N ALA A 265 24.91 -7.71 4.13
CA ALA A 265 24.37 -8.82 4.91
C ALA A 265 24.19 -8.39 6.38
N ILE A 266 22.96 -8.40 6.86
CA ILE A 266 22.61 -8.15 8.26
C ILE A 266 21.98 -9.43 8.79
N PRO A 267 22.58 -10.10 9.81
CA PRO A 267 22.01 -11.30 10.39
C PRO A 267 20.65 -11.03 11.02
N ASP A 268 19.67 -11.89 10.73
CA ASP A 268 18.32 -11.78 11.31
C ASP A 268 18.37 -11.76 12.84
N ALA A 269 19.28 -12.52 13.46
CA ALA A 269 19.45 -12.58 14.92
C ALA A 269 19.68 -11.20 15.57
N ASP A 270 20.24 -10.24 14.83
CA ASP A 270 20.57 -8.91 15.35
C ASP A 270 19.36 -7.94 15.29
N VAL A 271 18.45 -8.15 14.33
CA VAL A 271 17.43 -7.15 13.97
C VAL A 271 16.00 -7.70 13.89
N PHE A 272 15.83 -9.02 13.70
CA PHE A 272 14.53 -9.66 13.54
C PHE A 272 13.92 -10.02 14.88
N VAL A 273 12.67 -9.62 15.11
CA VAL A 273 11.89 -9.96 16.30
C VAL A 273 10.88 -11.04 15.94
N VAL A 274 11.16 -12.27 16.34
CA VAL A 274 10.41 -13.48 15.95
C VAL A 274 8.93 -13.37 16.30
N ASP A 275 8.61 -12.94 17.53
CA ASP A 275 7.22 -12.81 18.00
C ASP A 275 6.41 -11.80 17.21
N ARG A 276 7.06 -10.88 16.53
CA ARG A 276 6.42 -9.86 15.67
C ARG A 276 6.46 -10.21 14.18
N GLY A 277 7.37 -11.07 13.77
CA GLY A 277 7.63 -11.35 12.37
C GLY A 277 8.20 -10.14 11.60
N GLN A 278 8.84 -9.20 12.30
CA GLN A 278 9.25 -7.89 11.78
C GLN A 278 10.69 -7.57 12.18
N TYR A 279 11.34 -6.70 11.40
CA TYR A 279 12.60 -6.07 11.81
C TYR A 279 12.34 -4.90 12.76
N ASP A 280 13.15 -4.80 13.81
CA ASP A 280 13.28 -3.59 14.62
C ASP A 280 14.03 -2.53 13.80
N ALA A 281 13.35 -1.47 13.41
CA ALA A 281 13.88 -0.45 12.51
C ALA A 281 15.05 0.33 13.13
N GLU A 282 15.05 0.53 14.45
CA GLU A 282 16.12 1.23 15.15
C GLU A 282 17.39 0.36 15.21
N ARG A 283 17.25 -0.92 15.58
CA ARG A 283 18.37 -1.87 15.55
C ARG A 283 18.94 -2.03 14.15
N LEU A 284 18.06 -2.16 13.15
CA LEU A 284 18.47 -2.26 11.75
C LEU A 284 19.25 -1.04 11.29
N LEU A 285 18.79 0.17 11.65
CA LEU A 285 19.47 1.41 11.32
C LEU A 285 20.87 1.49 11.97
N ASN A 286 20.99 1.12 13.25
CA ASN A 286 22.24 1.10 13.98
C ASN A 286 23.23 0.10 13.37
N GLU A 287 22.76 -1.11 13.03
CA GLU A 287 23.59 -2.14 12.41
C GLU A 287 24.04 -1.74 11.00
N LEU A 288 23.15 -1.14 10.21
CA LEU A 288 23.50 -0.57 8.91
C LEU A 288 24.58 0.51 9.05
N GLY A 289 24.43 1.42 10.01
CA GLY A 289 25.41 2.48 10.28
C GLY A 289 26.77 1.91 10.66
N ARG A 290 26.82 0.89 11.52
CA ARG A 290 28.05 0.21 11.94
C ARG A 290 28.75 -0.47 10.76
N ARG A 291 28.02 -1.17 9.90
CA ARG A 291 28.58 -1.90 8.73
C ARG A 291 28.97 -0.96 7.60
N ALA A 292 28.24 0.13 7.43
CA ALA A 292 28.48 1.10 6.38
C ALA A 292 29.40 2.25 6.82
N ALA A 293 29.97 2.22 8.04
CA ALA A 293 30.74 3.32 8.61
C ALA A 293 31.88 3.82 7.69
N ALA A 294 32.58 2.90 7.02
CA ALA A 294 33.64 3.25 6.06
C ALA A 294 33.12 3.91 4.77
N THR A 295 31.83 3.77 4.49
CA THR A 295 31.17 4.33 3.29
C THR A 295 30.56 5.70 3.59
N LEU A 296 30.18 5.94 4.85
CA LEU A 296 29.60 7.21 5.30
C LEU A 296 30.68 8.30 5.37
N ARG A 297 30.45 9.38 4.64
CA ARG A 297 31.29 10.56 4.65
C ARG A 297 30.42 11.80 4.40
N PRO A 298 30.88 13.01 4.71
CA PRO A 298 30.12 14.22 4.40
C PRO A 298 29.65 14.25 2.95
N GLY A 299 28.39 14.58 2.74
CA GLY A 299 27.73 14.58 1.43
C GLY A 299 27.20 13.21 0.96
N ARG A 300 27.41 12.13 1.72
CA ARG A 300 26.91 10.80 1.36
C ARG A 300 25.81 10.32 2.29
N TYR A 301 24.70 9.90 1.67
CA TYR A 301 23.53 9.37 2.34
C TYR A 301 23.31 7.91 1.90
N LEU A 302 23.00 7.03 2.84
CA LEU A 302 22.74 5.62 2.55
C LEU A 302 21.29 5.27 2.89
N MET A 303 20.61 4.59 2.00
CA MET A 303 19.25 4.13 2.20
C MET A 303 19.16 2.64 1.89
N ALA A 304 18.91 1.84 2.91
CA ALA A 304 18.63 0.43 2.73
C ALA A 304 17.17 0.22 2.32
N VAL A 305 16.94 -0.76 1.44
CA VAL A 305 15.61 -1.19 1.02
C VAL A 305 15.39 -2.63 1.44
N ALA A 306 14.44 -2.84 2.37
CA ALA A 306 14.12 -4.14 2.96
C ALA A 306 12.87 -4.75 2.31
N GLY A 307 12.88 -6.06 2.13
CA GLY A 307 11.70 -6.85 1.76
C GLY A 307 10.88 -7.31 2.98
N ARG A 308 11.35 -7.07 4.20
CA ARG A 308 10.68 -7.40 5.47
C ARG A 308 9.94 -6.21 6.04
N ASP A 309 8.91 -6.50 6.82
CA ASP A 309 8.16 -5.49 7.56
C ASP A 309 9.02 -4.86 8.67
N LEU A 310 8.79 -3.59 8.95
CA LEU A 310 9.52 -2.81 9.95
C LEU A 310 8.57 -2.32 11.05
N PHE A 311 9.07 -2.28 12.29
CA PHE A 311 8.40 -1.56 13.38
C PHE A 311 9.35 -0.60 14.08
N GLY A 312 8.79 0.46 14.68
CA GLY A 312 9.52 1.41 15.52
C GLY A 312 9.17 1.27 17.01
N PRO A 313 9.89 1.94 17.92
CA PRO A 313 9.76 1.76 19.37
C PRO A 313 8.35 1.94 19.94
N LYS A 314 7.49 2.71 19.28
CA LYS A 314 6.11 3.02 19.75
C LYS A 314 5.07 2.77 18.68
N THR A 315 5.39 1.99 17.64
CA THR A 315 4.51 1.77 16.50
C THR A 315 4.38 0.28 16.20
N ASN A 316 3.25 -0.11 15.66
CA ASN A 316 3.04 -1.48 15.20
C ASN A 316 3.80 -1.76 13.89
N TYR A 317 4.03 -0.72 13.08
CA TYR A 317 4.82 -0.76 11.86
C TYR A 317 5.29 0.63 11.46
N VAL A 318 6.31 0.69 10.60
CA VAL A 318 6.76 1.89 9.91
C VAL A 318 7.12 1.56 8.45
N PHE A 319 6.91 2.52 7.56
CA PHE A 319 7.36 2.38 6.16
C PHE A 319 8.84 2.74 5.99
N SER A 320 9.36 3.58 6.86
CA SER A 320 10.76 3.96 6.88
C SER A 320 11.20 4.41 8.27
N TRP A 321 12.52 4.29 8.49
CA TRP A 321 13.19 4.80 9.68
C TRP A 321 14.54 5.39 9.27
N GLN A 322 14.86 6.60 9.67
CA GLN A 322 16.06 7.30 9.19
C GLN A 322 16.57 8.37 10.16
N THR A 323 17.85 8.72 10.03
CA THR A 323 18.42 9.93 10.65
C THR A 323 17.77 11.18 10.06
N ARG A 324 17.76 12.26 10.82
CA ARG A 324 17.18 13.54 10.38
C ARG A 324 18.25 14.59 10.30
N GLY A 325 18.46 15.14 9.09
CA GLY A 325 19.40 16.18 8.82
C GLY A 325 20.86 15.75 9.10
N GLY A 326 21.79 16.52 8.64
CA GLY A 326 23.21 16.27 8.85
C GLY A 326 24.03 16.34 7.58
N GLU A 327 25.34 16.21 7.73
CA GLU A 327 26.25 16.19 6.59
C GLU A 327 26.27 14.85 5.87
N SER A 328 25.84 13.78 6.54
CA SER A 328 25.60 12.45 6.03
C SER A 328 24.39 11.85 6.76
N GLY A 329 23.83 10.78 6.25
CA GLY A 329 22.68 10.15 6.87
C GLY A 329 22.48 8.71 6.44
N ILE A 330 21.75 7.97 7.25
CA ILE A 330 21.31 6.61 6.96
C ILE A 330 19.82 6.48 7.13
N GLY A 331 19.21 5.62 6.32
CA GLY A 331 17.81 5.31 6.38
C GLY A 331 17.53 3.88 5.94
N VAL A 332 16.36 3.38 6.32
CA VAL A 332 15.79 2.13 5.84
C VAL A 332 14.35 2.34 5.43
N ILE A 333 13.95 1.76 4.31
CA ILE A 333 12.57 1.69 3.86
C ILE A 333 12.14 0.24 3.69
N SER A 334 10.86 -0.05 3.94
CA SER A 334 10.28 -1.36 3.74
C SER A 334 9.40 -1.39 2.49
N ALA A 335 9.67 -2.32 1.59
CA ALA A 335 8.79 -2.63 0.47
C ALA A 335 7.67 -3.62 0.85
N TYR A 336 7.74 -4.26 2.02
CA TYR A 336 6.87 -5.35 2.44
C TYR A 336 5.39 -4.98 2.37
N ARG A 337 4.97 -3.94 3.10
CA ARG A 337 3.56 -3.53 3.15
C ARG A 337 3.07 -2.95 1.83
N PHE A 338 3.95 -2.36 1.05
CA PHE A 338 3.63 -1.89 -0.29
C PHE A 338 3.32 -3.04 -1.25
N ALA A 339 4.08 -4.14 -1.17
CA ALA A 339 3.84 -5.34 -1.95
C ALA A 339 2.59 -6.10 -1.48
N ALA A 340 2.44 -6.23 -0.16
CA ALA A 340 1.31 -6.91 0.46
C ALA A 340 -0.04 -6.22 0.19
N ALA A 341 -0.01 -4.89 -0.02
CA ALA A 341 -1.17 -4.08 -0.33
C ALA A 341 -1.61 -4.13 -1.80
N LEU A 342 -1.02 -5.01 -2.62
CA LEU A 342 -1.32 -5.09 -4.04
C LEU A 342 -2.24 -6.25 -4.37
N ASP A 343 -3.42 -5.93 -4.83
CA ASP A 343 -4.35 -6.91 -5.38
C ASP A 343 -4.00 -7.34 -6.79
N GLU A 344 -4.59 -8.48 -7.24
CA GLU A 344 -4.27 -9.12 -8.52
C GLU A 344 -4.57 -8.26 -9.76
N PHE A 345 -5.42 -7.23 -9.66
CA PHE A 345 -5.72 -6.31 -10.77
C PHE A 345 -4.97 -4.99 -10.72
N TYR A 346 -4.21 -4.73 -9.66
CA TYR A 346 -3.21 -3.69 -9.75
C TYR A 346 -2.06 -4.16 -10.64
N GLU A 347 -1.52 -3.25 -11.39
CA GLU A 347 -0.28 -3.43 -12.12
C GLU A 347 0.88 -3.55 -11.13
N LYS A 348 0.99 -4.72 -10.48
CA LYS A 348 1.81 -4.96 -9.26
C LYS A 348 3.20 -4.34 -9.34
N GLY A 349 3.92 -4.61 -10.42
CA GLY A 349 5.27 -4.08 -10.60
C GLY A 349 5.30 -2.56 -10.66
N ALA A 350 4.44 -1.93 -11.48
CA ALA A 350 4.43 -0.49 -11.64
C ALA A 350 3.98 0.23 -10.36
N VAL A 351 2.95 -0.27 -9.70
CA VAL A 351 2.43 0.33 -8.45
C VAL A 351 3.41 0.14 -7.30
N LEU A 352 4.01 -1.06 -7.16
CA LEU A 352 5.04 -1.31 -6.15
C LEU A 352 6.24 -0.38 -6.33
N MET A 353 6.73 -0.26 -7.56
CA MET A 353 7.83 0.65 -7.89
C MET A 353 7.49 2.10 -7.58
N ARG A 354 6.27 2.55 -7.92
CA ARG A 354 5.79 3.88 -7.59
C ARG A 354 5.80 4.12 -6.08
N ARG A 355 5.26 3.19 -5.28
CA ARG A 355 5.21 3.27 -3.82
C ARG A 355 6.60 3.33 -3.18
N VAL A 356 7.49 2.43 -3.60
CA VAL A 356 8.88 2.40 -3.13
C VAL A 356 9.60 3.70 -3.49
N THR A 357 9.41 4.21 -4.71
CA THR A 357 9.98 5.48 -5.17
C THR A 357 9.50 6.66 -4.33
N ILE A 358 8.19 6.79 -4.10
CA ILE A 358 7.63 7.85 -3.24
C ILE A 358 8.23 7.78 -1.83
N GLN A 359 8.31 6.58 -1.26
CA GLN A 359 8.87 6.40 0.08
C GLN A 359 10.36 6.71 0.12
N ALA A 360 11.10 6.36 -0.93
CA ALA A 360 12.52 6.70 -1.06
C ALA A 360 12.73 8.22 -1.14
N ILE A 361 11.91 8.93 -1.91
CA ILE A 361 11.92 10.40 -1.96
C ILE A 361 11.61 10.97 -0.56
N SER A 362 10.58 10.47 0.11
CA SER A 362 10.19 10.94 1.45
C SER A 362 11.29 10.74 2.48
N ALA A 363 11.88 9.55 2.53
CA ALA A 363 12.93 9.22 3.49
C ALA A 363 14.21 10.02 3.23
N SER A 364 14.61 10.14 1.96
CA SER A 364 15.78 10.94 1.58
C SER A 364 15.62 12.43 1.88
N GLY A 365 14.43 13.00 1.66
CA GLY A 365 14.14 14.39 2.08
C GLY A 365 14.35 14.60 3.58
N SER A 366 13.91 13.65 4.41
CA SER A 366 14.13 13.69 5.86
C SER A 366 15.61 13.58 6.24
N MET A 367 16.38 12.70 5.56
CA MET A 367 17.84 12.59 5.76
C MET A 367 18.58 13.88 5.35
N LEU A 368 18.12 14.53 4.29
CA LEU A 368 18.65 15.81 3.82
C LEU A 368 18.27 16.99 4.72
N GLY A 369 17.42 16.78 5.73
CA GLY A 369 17.02 17.79 6.70
C GLY A 369 15.80 18.63 6.30
N PHE A 370 15.04 18.19 5.29
CA PHE A 370 13.87 18.95 4.80
C PHE A 370 12.73 18.91 5.82
N THR A 371 12.08 20.05 5.96
CA THR A 371 10.81 20.13 6.67
C THR A 371 9.69 19.56 5.83
N ARG A 372 8.79 18.82 6.47
CA ARG A 372 7.67 18.18 5.78
C ARG A 372 6.58 19.20 5.43
N PRO A 373 6.15 19.28 4.18
CA PRO A 373 5.05 20.15 3.78
C PRO A 373 3.71 19.61 4.28
N THR A 374 2.72 20.48 4.36
CA THR A 374 1.34 20.12 4.73
C THR A 374 0.51 19.62 3.54
N ASN A 375 0.93 19.87 2.31
CA ASN A 375 0.23 19.39 1.12
C ASN A 375 0.36 17.86 1.02
N PRO A 376 -0.73 17.08 1.13
CA PRO A 376 -0.69 15.61 1.12
C PRO A 376 -0.20 15.01 -0.20
N GLU A 377 -0.28 15.75 -1.31
CA GLU A 377 0.24 15.29 -2.60
C GLU A 377 1.77 15.34 -2.70
N CYS A 378 2.43 16.08 -1.81
CA CYS A 378 3.89 16.13 -1.78
C CYS A 378 4.48 14.77 -1.36
N PRO A 379 5.51 14.26 -2.03
CA PRO A 379 6.12 12.99 -1.65
C PRO A 379 6.69 12.98 -0.23
N THR A 380 7.19 14.12 0.26
CA THR A 380 7.80 14.26 1.59
C THR A 380 6.79 14.55 2.70
N ALA A 381 5.53 14.89 2.41
CA ALA A 381 4.49 15.06 3.41
C ALA A 381 4.31 13.80 4.27
N PHE A 382 3.86 13.96 5.51
CA PHE A 382 3.54 12.82 6.37
C PHE A 382 2.10 12.37 6.09
N PRO A 383 1.87 11.15 5.59
CA PRO A 383 0.51 10.65 5.39
C PRO A 383 -0.06 10.17 6.72
N VAL A 384 -1.29 10.56 7.04
CA VAL A 384 -1.99 10.06 8.24
C VAL A 384 -2.53 8.65 8.04
N ASP A 385 -2.82 8.29 6.78
CA ASP A 385 -3.27 6.96 6.41
C ASP A 385 -2.73 6.53 5.03
N PHE A 386 -3.10 5.31 4.62
CA PHE A 386 -2.64 4.77 3.34
C PHE A 386 -3.30 5.45 2.13
N ARG A 387 -4.53 5.96 2.28
CA ARG A 387 -5.22 6.71 1.22
C ARG A 387 -4.53 8.04 0.93
N GLU A 388 -4.08 8.75 1.96
CA GLU A 388 -3.24 9.94 1.78
C GLU A 388 -1.89 9.59 1.14
N PHE A 389 -1.30 8.45 1.50
CA PHE A 389 -0.10 7.98 0.82
C PHE A 389 -0.33 7.79 -0.68
N GLN A 390 -1.47 7.24 -1.09
CA GLN A 390 -1.83 7.06 -2.50
C GLN A 390 -2.07 8.37 -3.26
N GLN A 391 -2.36 9.48 -2.55
CA GLN A 391 -2.46 10.82 -3.16
C GLN A 391 -1.10 11.41 -3.56
N LYS A 392 0.01 10.89 -3.04
CA LYS A 392 1.33 11.46 -3.30
C LYS A 392 1.72 11.39 -4.75
N ARG A 393 2.41 12.42 -5.20
CA ARG A 393 3.09 12.44 -6.50
C ARG A 393 4.53 11.95 -6.34
N THR A 394 5.17 11.61 -7.43
CA THR A 394 6.60 11.31 -7.45
C THR A 394 7.46 12.55 -7.72
N ARG A 395 6.84 13.67 -8.08
CA ARG A 395 7.51 14.97 -8.25
C ARG A 395 7.47 15.75 -6.95
N LEU A 396 8.54 16.45 -6.68
CA LEU A 396 8.59 17.39 -5.57
C LEU A 396 7.53 18.48 -5.74
N CYS A 397 6.98 18.97 -4.65
CA CYS A 397 6.16 20.18 -4.64
C CYS A 397 7.06 21.42 -4.53
N GLY A 398 6.49 22.62 -4.77
CA GLY A 398 7.25 23.85 -4.80
C GLY A 398 8.10 24.09 -3.55
N SER A 399 7.56 23.79 -2.36
CA SER A 399 8.31 23.92 -1.10
C SER A 399 9.51 22.95 -1.00
N ASP A 400 9.37 21.72 -1.50
CA ASP A 400 10.47 20.76 -1.54
C ASP A 400 11.54 21.16 -2.57
N GLU A 401 11.10 21.69 -3.71
CA GLU A 401 12.01 22.20 -4.75
C GLU A 401 12.82 23.39 -4.25
N GLU A 402 12.18 24.31 -3.52
CA GLU A 402 12.86 25.45 -2.92
C GLU A 402 13.89 25.02 -1.86
N GLN A 403 13.53 24.07 -0.99
CA GLN A 403 14.44 23.51 0.01
C GLN A 403 15.62 22.81 -0.67
N ARG A 404 15.36 22.00 -1.72
CA ARG A 404 16.40 21.36 -2.53
C ARG A 404 17.36 22.38 -3.13
N ASP A 405 16.83 23.39 -3.82
CA ASP A 405 17.65 24.38 -4.52
C ASP A 405 18.46 25.23 -3.53
N THR A 406 17.92 25.46 -2.33
CA THR A 406 18.64 26.13 -1.23
C THR A 406 19.77 25.26 -0.70
N LEU A 407 19.53 23.96 -0.46
CA LEU A 407 20.55 23.00 -0.05
C LEU A 407 21.69 22.93 -1.07
N LEU A 408 21.36 22.79 -2.36
CA LEU A 408 22.38 22.67 -3.41
C LEU A 408 23.23 23.93 -3.55
N ARG A 409 22.62 25.11 -3.42
CA ARG A 409 23.38 26.39 -3.37
C ARG A 409 24.31 26.48 -2.17
N ALA A 410 23.81 26.09 -0.98
CA ALA A 410 24.59 26.16 0.26
C ALA A 410 25.81 25.21 0.26
N ARG A 411 25.65 24.04 -0.37
CA ARG A 411 26.73 23.06 -0.49
C ARG A 411 27.79 23.45 -1.51
N GLY A 412 27.47 24.32 -2.48
CA GLY A 412 28.37 24.69 -3.56
C GLY A 412 28.82 23.48 -4.38
N GLY A 413 29.85 23.64 -5.19
CA GLY A 413 30.46 22.57 -5.94
C GLY A 413 30.04 22.44 -7.38
N ALA A 414 30.63 21.48 -8.10
CA ALA A 414 30.35 21.24 -9.51
C ALA A 414 28.97 20.56 -9.68
N ALA A 415 28.32 20.94 -10.76
CA ALA A 415 27.07 20.31 -11.14
C ALA A 415 27.08 19.99 -12.64
N LYS A 416 26.72 18.74 -12.99
CA LYS A 416 26.77 18.20 -14.34
C LYS A 416 25.38 18.06 -14.94
N ALA A 417 25.21 18.49 -16.19
CA ALA A 417 23.95 18.28 -16.89
C ALA A 417 23.67 16.79 -17.13
N PHE A 418 22.38 16.42 -17.15
CA PHE A 418 21.99 15.08 -17.56
C PHE A 418 22.47 14.79 -18.98
N SER A 419 23.17 13.67 -19.16
CA SER A 419 23.57 13.18 -20.47
C SER A 419 22.36 12.68 -21.29
N ASP A 420 22.52 12.53 -22.58
CA ASP A 420 21.46 11.95 -23.43
C ASP A 420 21.07 10.53 -23.00
N ALA A 421 22.03 9.74 -22.53
CA ALA A 421 21.77 8.41 -22.01
C ALA A 421 20.89 8.46 -20.76
N GLN A 422 21.22 9.35 -19.81
CA GLN A 422 20.37 9.56 -18.61
C GLN A 422 18.98 10.09 -18.95
N ARG A 423 18.86 11.00 -19.93
CA ARG A 423 17.54 11.49 -20.38
C ARG A 423 16.68 10.38 -20.98
N ARG A 424 17.26 9.48 -21.79
CA ARG A 424 16.53 8.31 -22.28
C ARG A 424 16.11 7.36 -21.17
N GLU A 425 16.95 7.18 -20.18
CA GLU A 425 16.66 6.32 -19.04
C GLU A 425 15.56 6.93 -18.14
N ILE A 426 15.56 8.24 -17.92
CA ILE A 426 14.47 8.95 -17.25
C ILE A 426 13.16 8.75 -18.01
N ASP A 427 13.16 8.94 -19.33
CA ASP A 427 11.96 8.71 -20.17
C ASP A 427 11.44 7.27 -19.99
N ARG A 428 12.32 6.27 -20.06
CA ARG A 428 11.98 4.86 -19.86
C ARG A 428 11.34 4.59 -18.50
N VAL A 429 12.01 5.01 -17.42
CA VAL A 429 11.58 4.75 -16.04
C VAL A 429 10.24 5.42 -15.74
N TYR A 430 10.11 6.69 -16.09
CA TYR A 430 8.88 7.43 -15.83
C TYR A 430 7.68 6.85 -16.59
N ARG A 431 7.89 6.38 -17.83
CA ARG A 431 6.83 5.71 -18.60
C ARG A 431 6.51 4.32 -18.06
N ALA A 432 7.52 3.55 -17.68
CA ALA A 432 7.33 2.17 -17.20
C ALA A 432 6.49 2.12 -15.91
N TYR A 433 6.68 3.08 -15.02
CA TYR A 433 6.05 3.06 -13.69
C TYR A 433 5.07 4.22 -13.47
N TYR A 434 4.74 4.98 -14.51
CA TYR A 434 3.81 6.13 -14.40
C TYR A 434 4.17 7.10 -13.27
N LEU A 435 5.45 7.46 -13.20
CA LEU A 435 5.94 8.41 -12.23
C LEU A 435 5.59 9.85 -12.66
N GLN A 436 4.61 10.45 -12.01
CA GLN A 436 4.14 11.83 -12.29
C GLN A 436 4.01 12.65 -11.02
#